data_a159b4a9cebaf96a504164b339ae05f9
#
_entry.id   a159b4a9cebaf96a504164b339ae05f9
#
_cell.length_a   1.000
_cell.length_b   1.000
_cell.length_c   1.000
_cell.angle_alpha   90.00
_cell.angle_beta   90.00
_cell.angle_gamma   90.00
#
_symmetry.space_group_name_H-M   'P 1'
#
loop_
_entity.id
_entity.type
_entity.pdbx_description
1 polymer ?
#
loop_
_entity_poly.entity_id
_entity_poly.type
_entity_poly.pdbx_seq_one_letter_code
_entity_poly.pdbx_strand_id
1 'polypeptide(L)'
;MKVSVFVGTSVDGFIARRNGELDFLPADGGEPHGYDEFMASVDALVIGRKTFETVLAFPNWPYGTKRVVVLSSRPIDFSRVRGGAVEQMGGPPSEIVAKLASNGVHHIYVDGGITIRGFLRAGLVQRLIITRVPVLIGEGIPLFGTLPRDVQLHHVRTQHYRSGLVKSEYELTTQREYCKNRWIS
;
A
#
# COMPACT_ATOMS: atom_id res chain seq x y z
N MET A 1 -15.18 5.50 2.71
CA MET A 1 -13.86 5.15 3.27
C MET A 1 -12.80 5.39 2.20
N LYS A 2 -11.70 6.02 2.56
CA LYS A 2 -10.55 6.27 1.67
C LYS A 2 -9.58 5.08 1.74
N VAL A 3 -9.07 4.64 0.58
CA VAL A 3 -8.06 3.59 0.47
C VAL A 3 -6.84 4.18 -0.21
N SER A 4 -5.71 4.16 0.46
CA SER A 4 -4.46 4.72 -0.03
C SER A 4 -3.35 3.66 -0.06
N VAL A 5 -2.43 3.84 -1.00
CA VAL A 5 -1.20 3.06 -1.12
C VAL A 5 -0.02 4.01 -0.98
N PHE A 6 0.98 3.63 -0.20
CA PHE A 6 2.25 4.35 -0.06
C PHE A 6 3.38 3.34 -0.14
N VAL A 7 4.14 3.34 -1.23
CA VAL A 7 5.16 2.31 -1.47
C VAL A 7 6.45 2.89 -2.06
N GLY A 8 7.57 2.25 -1.71
CA GLY A 8 8.83 2.39 -2.42
C GLY A 8 8.93 1.37 -3.56
N THR A 9 9.51 1.76 -4.68
CA THR A 9 9.78 0.86 -5.81
C THR A 9 11.16 1.12 -6.39
N SER A 10 11.74 0.12 -7.05
CA SER A 10 12.80 0.35 -8.02
C SER A 10 12.28 1.13 -9.23
N VAL A 11 13.16 1.68 -10.07
CA VAL A 11 12.77 2.38 -11.31
C VAL A 11 12.02 1.46 -12.26
N ASP A 12 12.41 0.16 -12.30
CA ASP A 12 11.76 -0.89 -13.10
C ASP A 12 10.51 -1.50 -12.43
N GLY A 13 10.00 -0.88 -11.34
CA GLY A 13 8.65 -1.10 -10.82
C GLY A 13 8.47 -2.27 -9.86
N PHE A 14 9.54 -2.76 -9.24
CA PHE A 14 9.47 -3.80 -8.23
C PHE A 14 9.43 -3.21 -6.81
N ILE A 15 8.64 -3.84 -5.92
CA ILE A 15 8.51 -3.43 -4.52
C ILE A 15 9.38 -4.26 -3.57
N ALA A 16 9.87 -5.41 -4.02
CA ALA A 16 10.72 -6.31 -3.27
C ALA A 16 11.50 -7.22 -4.21
N ARG A 17 12.58 -7.83 -3.73
CA ARG A 17 13.25 -8.94 -4.39
C ARG A 17 12.32 -10.15 -4.53
N ARG A 18 12.67 -11.15 -5.34
CA ARG A 18 11.88 -12.39 -5.46
C ARG A 18 11.68 -13.13 -4.14
N ASN A 19 12.67 -13.09 -3.25
CA ASN A 19 12.63 -13.68 -1.90
C ASN A 19 11.89 -12.80 -0.87
N GLY A 20 11.44 -11.59 -1.26
CA GLY A 20 10.75 -10.64 -0.39
C GLY A 20 11.65 -9.63 0.32
N GLU A 21 12.96 -9.67 0.10
CA GLU A 21 13.90 -8.70 0.68
C GLU A 21 13.69 -7.30 0.12
N LEU A 22 13.98 -6.29 0.96
CA LEU A 22 13.78 -4.86 0.70
C LEU A 22 15.10 -4.09 0.75
N ASP A 23 16.23 -4.78 0.54
CA ASP A 23 17.60 -4.30 0.68
C ASP A 23 17.96 -3.08 -0.19
N PHE A 24 17.23 -2.87 -1.29
CA PHE A 24 17.39 -1.71 -2.16
C PHE A 24 16.66 -0.45 -1.66
N LEU A 25 15.76 -0.59 -0.69
CA LEU A 25 15.13 0.56 -0.05
C LEU A 25 16.10 1.18 0.97
N PRO A 26 16.10 2.51 1.16
CA PRO A 26 16.91 3.15 2.20
C PRO A 26 16.58 2.56 3.58
N ALA A 27 17.61 2.10 4.32
CA ALA A 27 17.44 1.40 5.59
C ALA A 27 16.74 2.24 6.68
N ASP A 28 16.94 3.53 6.66
CA ASP A 28 16.41 4.55 7.58
C ASP A 28 15.32 5.42 6.94
N GLY A 29 14.72 4.92 5.84
CA GLY A 29 13.71 5.67 5.09
C GLY A 29 14.28 6.83 4.27
N GLY A 30 15.59 7.12 4.39
CA GLY A 30 16.24 8.23 3.72
C GLY A 30 15.80 9.60 4.25
N GLU A 31 15.79 10.62 3.38
CA GLU A 31 15.23 11.92 3.72
C GLU A 31 13.74 11.82 4.07
N PRO A 32 13.21 12.68 4.99
CA PRO A 32 11.80 12.73 5.29
C PRO A 32 10.98 12.89 4.00
N HIS A 33 10.20 11.86 3.65
CA HIS A 33 9.44 11.82 2.41
C HIS A 33 7.93 11.76 2.64
N GLY A 34 7.50 12.17 3.86
CA GLY A 34 6.08 12.31 4.21
C GLY A 34 5.41 11.02 4.63
N TYR A 35 6.18 10.00 5.03
CA TYR A 35 5.63 8.74 5.52
C TYR A 35 4.95 8.91 6.88
N ASP A 36 5.54 9.70 7.79
CA ASP A 36 5.00 9.91 9.14
C ASP A 36 3.67 10.67 9.08
N GLU A 37 3.58 11.73 8.26
CA GLU A 37 2.35 12.46 8.03
C GLU A 37 1.28 11.58 7.36
N PHE A 38 1.71 10.73 6.43
CA PHE A 38 0.80 9.76 5.82
C PHE A 38 0.29 8.76 6.87
N MET A 39 1.18 8.16 7.67
CA MET A 39 0.81 7.25 8.75
C MET A 39 -0.10 7.90 9.79
N ALA A 40 0.12 9.18 10.13
CA ALA A 40 -0.77 9.92 11.01
C ALA A 40 -2.19 10.07 10.44
N SER A 41 -2.32 10.13 9.11
CA SER A 41 -3.59 10.34 8.41
C SER A 41 -4.45 9.08 8.24
N VAL A 42 -3.91 7.88 8.50
CA VAL A 42 -4.62 6.62 8.32
C VAL A 42 -5.09 6.04 9.65
N ASP A 43 -6.27 5.41 9.66
CA ASP A 43 -6.86 4.80 10.85
C ASP A 43 -6.36 3.35 11.03
N ALA A 44 -6.17 2.63 9.92
CA ALA A 44 -5.75 1.25 9.92
C ALA A 44 -4.91 0.88 8.70
N LEU A 45 -4.09 -0.17 8.85
CA LEU A 45 -3.36 -0.80 7.77
C LEU A 45 -4.05 -2.11 7.36
N VAL A 46 -3.99 -2.43 6.06
CA VAL A 46 -4.41 -3.73 5.51
C VAL A 46 -3.23 -4.32 4.75
N ILE A 47 -2.67 -5.40 5.27
CA ILE A 47 -1.49 -6.06 4.72
C ILE A 47 -1.75 -7.54 4.45
N GLY A 48 -1.01 -8.12 3.51
CA GLY A 48 -1.07 -9.56 3.28
C GLY A 48 -0.20 -10.34 4.28
N ARG A 49 -0.44 -11.67 4.39
CA ARG A 49 0.37 -12.57 5.24
C ARG A 49 1.88 -12.42 5.00
N LYS A 50 2.33 -12.42 3.75
CA LYS A 50 3.78 -12.31 3.45
C LYS A 50 4.38 -11.01 3.94
N THR A 51 3.69 -9.89 3.76
CA THR A 51 4.12 -8.60 4.29
C THR A 51 4.18 -8.64 5.81
N PHE A 52 3.18 -9.23 6.46
CA PHE A 52 3.18 -9.41 7.92
C PHE A 52 4.38 -10.24 8.39
N GLU A 53 4.67 -11.38 7.76
CA GLU A 53 5.84 -12.21 8.07
C GLU A 53 7.16 -11.46 7.88
N THR A 54 7.26 -10.64 6.83
CA THR A 54 8.43 -9.77 6.59
C THR A 54 8.62 -8.75 7.70
N VAL A 55 7.57 -8.03 8.09
CA VAL A 55 7.68 -7.00 9.14
C VAL A 55 7.88 -7.58 10.54
N LEU A 56 7.45 -8.82 10.79
CA LEU A 56 7.76 -9.55 12.03
C LEU A 56 9.25 -9.87 12.19
N ALA A 57 10.02 -9.88 11.10
CA ALA A 57 11.46 -10.08 11.11
C ALA A 57 12.24 -8.78 11.40
N PHE A 58 11.59 -7.63 11.39
CA PHE A 58 12.23 -6.35 11.71
C PHE A 58 12.57 -6.27 13.20
N PRO A 59 13.64 -5.55 13.56
CA PRO A 59 14.03 -5.37 14.97
C PRO A 59 12.91 -4.77 15.83
N ASN A 60 12.13 -3.85 15.23
CA ASN A 60 11.02 -3.18 15.88
C ASN A 60 9.76 -3.29 15.02
N TRP A 61 8.59 -3.35 15.68
CA TRP A 61 7.30 -3.31 15.03
C TRP A 61 7.10 -1.93 14.34
N PRO A 62 6.95 -1.86 13.00
CA PRO A 62 7.04 -0.60 12.28
C PRO A 62 5.76 0.25 12.33
N TYR A 63 4.65 -0.31 12.82
CA TYR A 63 3.33 0.33 12.75
C TYR A 63 2.86 0.94 14.07
N GLY A 64 3.71 0.93 15.11
CA GLY A 64 3.39 1.49 16.42
C GLY A 64 2.09 0.92 17.00
N THR A 65 1.17 1.80 17.39
CA THR A 65 -0.15 1.44 17.94
C THR A 65 -1.26 1.37 16.89
N LYS A 66 -0.96 1.54 15.61
CA LYS A 66 -1.96 1.49 14.54
C LYS A 66 -2.62 0.11 14.48
N ARG A 67 -3.91 0.12 14.16
CA ARG A 67 -4.65 -1.10 13.85
C ARG A 67 -4.13 -1.72 12.56
N VAL A 68 -3.79 -3.00 12.60
CA VAL A 68 -3.28 -3.74 11.45
C VAL A 68 -4.17 -4.94 11.17
N VAL A 69 -4.72 -4.98 9.98
CA VAL A 69 -5.51 -6.10 9.47
C VAL A 69 -4.63 -6.95 8.56
N VAL A 70 -4.41 -8.19 8.93
CA VAL A 70 -3.64 -9.14 8.13
C VAL A 70 -4.58 -10.03 7.32
N LEU A 71 -4.49 -9.93 6.00
CA LEU A 71 -5.32 -10.74 5.11
C LEU A 71 -4.75 -12.13 4.94
N SER A 72 -5.52 -13.14 5.38
CA SER A 72 -5.13 -14.53 5.26
C SER A 72 -6.35 -15.46 5.34
N SER A 73 -6.36 -16.52 4.50
CA SER A 73 -7.31 -17.63 4.58
C SER A 73 -6.90 -18.71 5.59
N ARG A 74 -5.65 -18.67 6.10
CA ARG A 74 -5.15 -19.61 7.11
C ARG A 74 -4.92 -18.87 8.42
N PRO A 75 -5.06 -19.53 9.57
CA PRO A 75 -4.74 -18.94 10.88
C PRO A 75 -3.35 -18.31 10.90
N ILE A 76 -3.21 -17.21 11.62
CA ILE A 76 -1.96 -16.48 11.83
C ILE A 76 -1.67 -16.48 13.33
N ASP A 77 -0.41 -16.76 13.67
CA ASP A 77 0.09 -16.58 15.02
C ASP A 77 0.53 -15.13 15.23
N PHE A 78 -0.13 -14.45 16.15
CA PHE A 78 0.18 -13.07 16.54
C PHE A 78 1.01 -12.97 17.83
N SER A 79 1.43 -14.09 18.43
CA SER A 79 2.14 -14.12 19.70
C SER A 79 3.46 -13.32 19.71
N ARG A 80 4.05 -13.12 18.54
CA ARG A 80 5.29 -12.37 18.35
C ARG A 80 5.08 -10.86 18.16
N VAL A 81 3.84 -10.40 18.01
CA VAL A 81 3.54 -8.97 17.84
C VAL A 81 3.70 -8.28 19.20
N ARG A 82 4.58 -7.30 19.25
CA ARG A 82 4.82 -6.50 20.47
C ARG A 82 4.32 -5.08 20.22
N GLY A 83 3.18 -4.79 20.80
CA GLY A 83 2.49 -3.49 20.63
C GLY A 83 1.63 -3.44 19.35
N GLY A 84 0.54 -2.66 19.41
CA GLY A 84 -0.39 -2.53 18.31
C GLY A 84 -1.57 -3.52 18.34
N ALA A 85 -2.66 -3.11 17.71
CA ALA A 85 -3.86 -3.93 17.53
C ALA A 85 -3.78 -4.67 16.19
N VAL A 86 -3.50 -5.97 16.23
CA VAL A 86 -3.40 -6.82 15.02
C VAL A 86 -4.54 -7.82 15.01
N GLU A 87 -5.22 -7.91 13.88
CA GLU A 87 -6.31 -8.86 13.68
C GLU A 87 -6.22 -9.51 12.30
N GLN A 88 -6.83 -10.68 12.16
CA GLN A 88 -6.93 -11.38 10.89
C GLN A 88 -8.30 -11.13 10.24
N MET A 89 -8.27 -10.88 8.94
CA MET A 89 -9.47 -10.92 8.11
C MET A 89 -9.23 -11.79 6.88
N GLY A 90 -10.32 -12.35 6.34
CA GLY A 90 -10.35 -13.04 5.05
C GLY A 90 -11.50 -12.49 4.21
N GLY A 91 -11.51 -12.86 2.93
CA GLY A 91 -12.55 -12.45 1.99
C GLY A 91 -12.06 -11.46 0.93
N PRO A 92 -12.94 -11.08 0.01
CA PRO A 92 -12.64 -10.14 -1.07
C PRO A 92 -12.43 -8.72 -0.53
N PRO A 93 -11.64 -7.88 -1.22
CA PRO A 93 -11.33 -6.51 -0.80
C PRO A 93 -12.56 -5.64 -0.48
N SER A 94 -13.66 -5.82 -1.22
CA SER A 94 -14.91 -5.08 -0.99
C SER A 94 -15.55 -5.37 0.37
N GLU A 95 -15.53 -6.62 0.82
CA GLU A 95 -16.03 -7.02 2.13
C GLU A 95 -15.14 -6.50 3.26
N ILE A 96 -13.82 -6.56 3.08
CA ILE A 96 -12.86 -5.98 4.03
C ILE A 96 -13.13 -4.48 4.22
N VAL A 97 -13.28 -3.76 3.10
CA VAL A 97 -13.61 -2.32 3.12
C VAL A 97 -14.94 -2.05 3.82
N ALA A 98 -15.99 -2.81 3.51
CA ALA A 98 -17.30 -2.65 4.13
C ALA A 98 -17.26 -2.91 5.65
N LYS A 99 -16.57 -3.99 6.07
CA LYS A 99 -16.44 -4.35 7.48
C LYS A 99 -15.64 -3.32 8.27
N LEU A 100 -14.56 -2.79 7.70
CA LEU A 100 -13.78 -1.74 8.36
C LEU A 100 -14.57 -0.44 8.46
N ALA A 101 -15.29 -0.06 7.40
CA ALA A 101 -16.14 1.13 7.41
C ALA A 101 -17.27 1.04 8.46
N SER A 102 -17.92 -0.12 8.61
CA SER A 102 -18.94 -0.34 9.65
C SER A 102 -18.39 -0.26 11.07
N ASN A 103 -17.08 -0.45 11.24
CA ASN A 103 -16.36 -0.30 12.51
C ASN A 103 -15.73 1.11 12.70
N GLY A 104 -16.21 2.11 11.97
CA GLY A 104 -15.78 3.50 12.11
C GLY A 104 -14.42 3.85 11.51
N VAL A 105 -13.85 2.97 10.67
CA VAL A 105 -12.61 3.25 9.94
C VAL A 105 -12.93 4.12 8.72
N HIS A 106 -12.26 5.24 8.56
CA HIS A 106 -12.47 6.18 7.46
C HIS A 106 -11.35 6.17 6.42
N HIS A 107 -10.12 5.84 6.82
CA HIS A 107 -8.96 5.83 5.93
C HIS A 107 -8.07 4.62 6.22
N ILE A 108 -7.83 3.80 5.20
CA ILE A 108 -6.91 2.65 5.28
C ILE A 108 -5.70 2.82 4.38
N TYR A 109 -4.57 2.33 4.87
CA TYR A 109 -3.35 2.11 4.11
C TYR A 109 -3.26 0.65 3.69
N VAL A 110 -3.22 0.39 2.40
CA VAL A 110 -3.05 -0.96 1.83
C VAL A 110 -1.62 -1.17 1.41
N ASP A 111 -0.96 -2.22 1.92
CA ASP A 111 0.42 -2.54 1.62
C ASP A 111 0.64 -4.02 1.27
N GLY A 112 1.73 -4.26 0.51
CA GLY A 112 2.10 -5.55 -0.04
C GLY A 112 1.53 -5.81 -1.43
N GLY A 113 2.38 -6.27 -2.37
CA GLY A 113 2.09 -6.33 -3.80
C GLY A 113 0.82 -7.09 -4.16
N ILE A 114 0.60 -8.27 -3.55
CA ILE A 114 -0.61 -9.07 -3.83
C ILE A 114 -1.85 -8.33 -3.35
N THR A 115 -1.79 -7.74 -2.15
CA THR A 115 -2.89 -7.00 -1.54
C THR A 115 -3.22 -5.76 -2.35
N ILE A 116 -2.22 -4.93 -2.67
CA ILE A 116 -2.38 -3.73 -3.51
C ILE A 116 -3.04 -4.09 -4.85
N ARG A 117 -2.54 -5.12 -5.54
CA ARG A 117 -3.13 -5.58 -6.80
C ARG A 117 -4.57 -6.05 -6.66
N GLY A 118 -4.91 -6.72 -5.56
CA GLY A 118 -6.29 -7.12 -5.25
C GLY A 118 -7.22 -5.91 -5.12
N PHE A 119 -6.81 -4.90 -4.37
CA PHE A 119 -7.57 -3.66 -4.20
C PHE A 119 -7.67 -2.82 -5.47
N LEU A 120 -6.60 -2.76 -6.28
CA LEU A 120 -6.62 -2.10 -7.59
C LEU A 120 -7.60 -2.80 -8.56
N ARG A 121 -7.58 -4.13 -8.64
CA ARG A 121 -8.52 -4.89 -9.47
C ARG A 121 -9.97 -4.68 -9.06
N ALA A 122 -10.21 -4.52 -7.76
CA ALA A 122 -11.53 -4.24 -7.22
C ALA A 122 -11.97 -2.77 -7.38
N GLY A 123 -11.11 -1.88 -7.92
CA GLY A 123 -11.38 -0.45 -8.10
C GLY A 123 -11.57 0.30 -6.78
N LEU A 124 -10.91 -0.14 -5.72
CA LEU A 124 -11.10 0.38 -4.35
C LEU A 124 -10.01 1.38 -3.91
N VAL A 125 -8.93 1.53 -4.65
CA VAL A 125 -7.86 2.47 -4.33
C VAL A 125 -8.23 3.85 -4.87
N GLN A 126 -8.13 4.90 -4.03
CA GLN A 126 -8.36 6.28 -4.40
C GLN A 126 -7.08 7.10 -4.48
N ARG A 127 -6.03 6.73 -3.74
CA ARG A 127 -4.78 7.48 -3.69
C ARG A 127 -3.60 6.53 -3.79
N LEU A 128 -2.64 6.87 -4.66
CA LEU A 128 -1.44 6.08 -4.89
C LEU A 128 -0.21 6.98 -4.77
N ILE A 129 0.63 6.70 -3.79
CA ILE A 129 1.90 7.39 -3.58
C ILE A 129 3.02 6.39 -3.85
N ILE A 130 3.86 6.71 -4.83
CA ILE A 130 4.98 5.87 -5.24
C ILE A 130 6.27 6.67 -5.09
N THR A 131 7.20 6.15 -4.30
CA THR A 131 8.56 6.67 -4.21
C THR A 131 9.50 5.75 -4.99
N ARG A 132 10.03 6.24 -6.11
CA ARG A 132 11.02 5.51 -6.91
C ARG A 132 12.41 5.70 -6.33
N VAL A 133 13.06 4.60 -6.03
CA VAL A 133 14.48 4.53 -5.66
C VAL A 133 15.30 4.48 -6.95
N PRO A 134 16.41 5.22 -7.09
CA PRO A 134 17.20 5.29 -8.31
C PRO A 134 18.03 4.02 -8.53
N VAL A 135 17.37 2.88 -8.70
CA VAL A 135 17.97 1.56 -8.92
C VAL A 135 17.12 0.72 -9.88
N LEU A 136 17.78 -0.06 -10.68
CA LEU A 136 17.17 -1.16 -11.45
C LEU A 136 17.55 -2.46 -10.78
N ILE A 137 16.59 -3.30 -10.44
CA ILE A 137 16.86 -4.61 -9.83
C ILE A 137 16.64 -5.79 -10.78
N GLY A 138 16.12 -5.53 -11.99
CA GLY A 138 15.96 -6.48 -13.07
C GLY A 138 14.85 -7.50 -12.88
N GLU A 139 14.67 -8.02 -11.66
CA GLU A 139 13.63 -8.98 -11.31
C GLU A 139 13.18 -8.82 -9.85
N GLY A 140 11.93 -9.18 -9.55
CA GLY A 140 11.39 -9.04 -8.20
C GLY A 140 9.88 -9.23 -8.15
N ILE A 141 9.28 -8.78 -7.05
CA ILE A 141 7.84 -8.71 -6.87
C ILE A 141 7.34 -7.38 -7.46
N PRO A 142 6.61 -7.39 -8.58
CA PRO A 142 6.16 -6.16 -9.21
C PRO A 142 5.06 -5.49 -8.37
N LEU A 143 5.05 -4.14 -8.36
CA LEU A 143 3.96 -3.37 -7.75
C LEU A 143 2.65 -3.63 -8.49
N PHE A 144 2.68 -3.52 -9.79
CA PHE A 144 1.52 -3.71 -10.64
C PHE A 144 1.50 -5.10 -11.27
N GLY A 145 0.34 -5.52 -11.71
CA GLY A 145 0.11 -6.76 -12.44
C GLY A 145 -1.04 -6.58 -13.42
N THR A 146 -1.56 -7.68 -13.95
CA THR A 146 -2.69 -7.63 -14.87
C THR A 146 -3.91 -7.00 -14.20
N LEU A 147 -4.48 -6.00 -14.85
CA LEU A 147 -5.74 -5.36 -14.50
C LEU A 147 -6.81 -5.73 -15.55
N PRO A 148 -8.09 -5.81 -15.18
CA PRO A 148 -9.18 -6.14 -16.11
C PRO A 148 -9.44 -5.05 -17.15
N ARG A 149 -8.95 -3.84 -16.88
CA ARG A 149 -9.07 -2.65 -17.74
C ARG A 149 -8.07 -1.59 -17.28
N ASP A 150 -7.92 -0.54 -18.07
CA ASP A 150 -7.12 0.63 -17.71
C ASP A 150 -7.67 1.30 -16.44
N VAL A 151 -6.77 1.78 -15.61
CA VAL A 151 -7.05 2.62 -14.45
C VAL A 151 -6.43 3.98 -14.71
N GLN A 152 -7.29 4.99 -14.88
CA GLN A 152 -6.82 6.35 -15.12
C GLN A 152 -6.29 6.96 -13.81
N LEU A 153 -5.13 7.57 -13.91
CA LEU A 153 -4.46 8.25 -12.81
C LEU A 153 -4.44 9.75 -13.09
N HIS A 154 -4.89 10.53 -12.11
CA HIS A 154 -4.72 11.97 -12.11
C HIS A 154 -3.47 12.31 -11.28
N HIS A 155 -2.46 12.89 -11.93
CA HIS A 155 -1.24 13.32 -11.26
C HIS A 155 -1.53 14.51 -10.35
N VAL A 156 -1.20 14.38 -9.07
CA VAL A 156 -1.37 15.43 -8.05
C VAL A 156 -0.08 16.23 -7.90
N ARG A 157 1.03 15.54 -7.63
CA ARG A 157 2.34 16.18 -7.47
C ARG A 157 3.48 15.18 -7.60
N THR A 158 4.67 15.71 -7.90
CA THR A 158 5.93 14.99 -7.85
C THR A 158 6.95 15.79 -7.06
N GLN A 159 7.72 15.12 -6.22
CA GLN A 159 8.83 15.67 -5.44
C GLN A 159 10.08 14.83 -5.72
N HIS A 160 11.22 15.50 -5.85
CA HIS A 160 12.53 14.87 -5.92
C HIS A 160 13.32 15.19 -4.66
N TYR A 161 14.22 14.30 -4.28
CA TYR A 161 15.03 14.39 -3.08
C TYR A 161 16.51 14.36 -3.45
N ARG A 162 17.38 14.88 -2.58
CA ARG A 162 18.85 14.91 -2.82
C ARG A 162 19.43 13.50 -2.92
N SER A 163 18.82 12.53 -2.24
CA SER A 163 19.13 11.10 -2.32
C SER A 163 18.84 10.47 -3.69
N GLY A 164 18.21 11.21 -4.62
CA GLY A 164 17.77 10.70 -5.92
C GLY A 164 16.40 10.05 -5.90
N LEU A 165 15.73 9.98 -4.73
CA LEU A 165 14.35 9.51 -4.64
C LEU A 165 13.42 10.44 -5.41
N VAL A 166 12.42 9.85 -6.09
CA VAL A 166 11.35 10.58 -6.78
C VAL A 166 10.00 10.06 -6.29
N LYS A 167 9.28 10.89 -5.54
CA LYS A 167 7.94 10.58 -5.04
C LYS A 167 6.88 11.20 -5.93
N SER A 168 5.98 10.40 -6.45
CA SER A 168 4.83 10.83 -7.23
C SER A 168 3.53 10.41 -6.54
N GLU A 169 2.58 11.31 -6.51
CA GLU A 169 1.25 11.11 -5.94
C GLU A 169 0.20 11.21 -7.03
N TYR A 170 -0.74 10.26 -7.00
CA TYR A 170 -1.83 10.16 -7.95
C TYR A 170 -3.16 9.93 -7.23
N GLU A 171 -4.22 10.51 -7.76
CA GLU A 171 -5.60 10.14 -7.47
C GLU A 171 -6.14 9.22 -8.56
N LEU A 172 -6.90 8.21 -8.14
CA LEU A 172 -7.55 7.27 -9.04
C LEU A 172 -9.02 7.65 -9.16
N THR A 173 -9.46 7.90 -10.39
CA THR A 173 -10.86 8.19 -10.67
C THR A 173 -11.69 6.93 -10.50
N THR A 174 -12.67 6.97 -9.60
CA THR A 174 -13.60 5.86 -9.43
C THR A 174 -14.54 5.79 -10.63
N GLN A 175 -15.05 4.59 -10.95
CA GLN A 175 -15.95 4.39 -12.10
C GLN A 175 -17.18 5.31 -12.10
N ARG A 176 -17.69 5.69 -10.93
CA ARG A 176 -18.84 6.60 -10.83
C ARG A 176 -18.54 8.01 -11.36
N GLU A 177 -17.32 8.48 -11.20
CA GLU A 177 -16.90 9.81 -11.66
C GLU A 177 -16.54 9.80 -13.15
N TYR A 178 -15.94 8.70 -13.65
CA TYR A 178 -15.61 8.57 -15.07
C TYR A 178 -16.85 8.60 -15.96
N CYS A 179 -17.94 7.95 -15.56
CA CYS A 179 -19.22 7.99 -16.29
C CYS A 179 -19.87 9.38 -16.28
N LYS A 180 -19.71 10.16 -15.21
CA LYS A 180 -20.24 11.53 -15.14
C LYS A 180 -19.51 12.51 -16.05
N ASN A 181 -18.20 12.39 -16.18
CA ASN A 181 -17.37 13.34 -16.94
C ASN A 181 -17.36 13.06 -18.47
N ARG A 182 -17.82 11.89 -18.92
CA ARG A 182 -17.85 11.51 -20.35
C ARG A 182 -19.04 12.09 -21.12
N TRP A 183 -19.99 12.71 -20.42
CA TRP A 183 -21.20 13.32 -21.03
C TRP A 183 -21.19 14.85 -21.01
N ILE A 184 -20.05 15.49 -20.70
CA ILE A 184 -19.90 16.96 -20.62
C ILE A 184 -18.77 17.44 -21.58
N SER A 185 -18.67 16.83 -22.75
CA SER A 185 -17.79 17.33 -23.83
C SER A 185 -18.51 17.21 -25.16
#